data_672d7faa5439ae4a2088f867bd2760f9
#
_entry.id   672d7faa5439ae4a2088f867bd2760f9
#
_cell.length_a   1.000
_cell.length_b   1.000
_cell.length_c   1.000
_cell.angle_alpha   90.00
_cell.angle_beta   90.00
_cell.angle_gamma   90.00
#
_symmetry.space_group_name_H-M   'P 1'
#
loop_
_entity.id
_entity.type
_entity.pdbx_description
1 polymer ?
#
loop_
_entity_poly.entity_id
_entity_poly.type
_entity_poly.pdbx_seq_one_letter_code
_entity_poly.pdbx_strand_id
1 'polypeptide(L)' 'MFVQIAPHVKVFLTQEQIAFVEKYKHTESFTDKNLDPLEANVAKILGDKAIFVRKKIDGGMQYALNRRIRFVKNVRKK' A
#
# COMPACT_ATOMS: atom_id res chain seq x y z
N MET A 1 -0.69 6.82 -11.11
CA MET A 1 -1.59 5.66 -11.15
C MET A 1 -2.63 5.79 -10.05
N PHE A 2 -3.86 5.48 -10.34
CA PHE A 2 -4.91 5.49 -9.33
C PHE A 2 -5.22 4.09 -8.86
N VAL A 3 -5.54 3.99 -7.58
CA VAL A 3 -5.95 2.73 -6.98
C VAL A 3 -7.31 2.96 -6.34
N GLN A 4 -8.26 2.09 -6.63
CA GLN A 4 -9.58 2.18 -6.05
C GLN A 4 -9.61 1.42 -4.74
N ILE A 5 -9.89 2.11 -3.64
CA ILE A 5 -9.92 1.51 -2.31
C ILE A 5 -11.35 1.21 -1.85
N ALA A 6 -12.32 1.83 -2.51
CA ALA A 6 -13.74 1.62 -2.21
C ALA A 6 -14.51 2.08 -3.43
N PRO A 7 -15.79 1.69 -3.55
CA PRO A 7 -16.61 2.21 -4.64
C PRO A 7 -16.57 3.73 -4.63
N HIS A 8 -16.24 4.32 -5.76
CA HIS A 8 -16.18 5.77 -5.94
C HIS A 8 -15.05 6.47 -5.18
N VAL A 9 -14.14 5.72 -4.59
CA VAL A 9 -12.99 6.32 -3.89
C VAL A 9 -11.72 5.83 -4.54
N LYS A 10 -10.98 6.77 -5.12
CA LYS A 10 -9.70 6.48 -5.77
C LYS A 10 -8.59 7.28 -5.10
N VAL A 11 -7.43 6.67 -5.02
CA VAL A 11 -6.25 7.30 -4.41
C VAL A 11 -5.13 7.27 -5.44
N PHE A 12 -4.45 8.41 -5.59
CA PHE A 12 -3.31 8.49 -6.51
C PHE A 12 -2.05 7.98 -5.83
N LEU A 13 -1.29 7.17 -6.55
CA LEU A 13 -0.01 6.67 -6.07
C LEU A 13 1.12 7.16 -6.98
N THR A 14 2.21 7.59 -6.37
CA THR A 14 3.42 7.94 -7.10
C THR A 14 4.13 6.65 -7.55
N GLN A 15 5.11 6.80 -8.44
CA GLN A 15 5.86 5.65 -8.91
C GLN A 15 6.60 4.94 -7.77
N GLU A 16 7.13 5.70 -6.82
CA GLU A 16 7.80 5.11 -5.67
C GLU A 16 6.82 4.29 -4.84
N GLN A 17 5.62 4.81 -4.64
CA GLN A 17 4.59 4.12 -3.88
C GLN A 17 4.14 2.85 -4.61
N ILE A 18 3.98 2.93 -5.92
CA ILE A 18 3.61 1.77 -6.71
C ILE A 18 4.68 0.68 -6.61
N ALA A 19 5.95 1.06 -6.72
CA ALA A 19 7.04 0.12 -6.62
C ALA A 19 7.05 -0.57 -5.26
N PHE A 20 6.77 0.19 -4.21
CA PHE A 20 6.70 -0.37 -2.86
C PHE A 20 5.56 -1.39 -2.75
N VAL A 21 4.40 -1.06 -3.30
CA VAL A 21 3.25 -1.96 -3.29
C VAL A 21 3.57 -3.24 -4.06
N GLU A 22 4.21 -3.10 -5.22
CA GLU A 22 4.58 -4.26 -6.02
C GLU A 22 5.56 -5.16 -5.28
N LYS A 23 6.48 -4.56 -4.53
CA LYS A 23 7.47 -5.30 -3.76
C LYS A 23 6.81 -6.20 -2.72
N TYR A 24 5.73 -5.73 -2.11
CA TYR A 24 5.05 -6.46 -1.03
C TYR A 24 3.72 -7.06 -1.45
N LYS A 25 3.43 -7.06 -2.74
CA LYS A 25 2.14 -7.51 -3.25
C LYS A 25 1.83 -8.97 -2.91
N HIS A 26 2.85 -9.79 -2.94
CA HIS A 26 2.68 -11.22 -2.66
C HIS A 26 3.09 -11.60 -1.24
N THR A 27 3.43 -10.62 -0.44
CA THR A 27 3.79 -10.84 0.95
C THR A 27 2.52 -10.72 1.78
N GLU A 28 2.30 -11.72 2.65
CA GLU A 28 1.10 -11.72 3.49
C GLU A 28 1.09 -10.52 4.43
N SER A 29 2.21 -10.24 5.06
CA SER A 29 2.35 -9.08 5.93
C SER A 29 3.82 -8.79 6.16
N PHE A 30 4.11 -7.59 6.64
CA PHE A 30 5.46 -7.19 6.99
C PHE A 30 5.39 -6.21 8.15
N THR A 31 6.51 -6.02 8.83
CA THR A 31 6.55 -5.12 9.97
C THR A 31 7.50 -3.96 9.67
N ASP A 32 7.31 -2.86 10.38
CA ASP A 32 8.16 -1.69 10.21
C ASP A 32 9.61 -1.94 10.62
N LYS A 33 9.84 -2.98 11.41
CA LYS A 33 11.19 -3.33 11.81
C LYS A 33 12.05 -3.81 10.65
N ASN A 34 11.42 -4.32 9.60
CA ASN A 34 12.13 -4.81 8.43
C ASN A 34 12.33 -3.74 7.37
N LEU A 35 11.92 -2.52 7.65
CA LEU A 35 11.97 -1.43 6.70
C LEU A 35 13.04 -0.43 7.11
N ASP A 36 13.75 0.12 6.12
CA ASP A 36 14.62 1.26 6.41
C ASP A 36 13.76 2.51 6.60
N PRO A 37 14.34 3.63 7.06
CA PRO A 37 13.55 4.83 7.35
C PRO A 37 12.73 5.34 6.16
N LEU A 38 13.26 5.25 4.95
CA LEU A 38 12.52 5.68 3.77
C LEU A 38 11.35 4.78 3.48
N GLU A 39 11.56 3.48 3.56
CA GLU A 39 10.50 2.51 3.35
C GLU A 39 9.44 2.61 4.43
N ALA A 40 9.85 2.83 5.67
CA ALA A 40 8.91 2.99 6.77
C ALA A 40 8.00 4.20 6.52
N ASN A 41 8.56 5.29 6.02
CA ASN A 41 7.79 6.47 5.71
C ASN A 41 6.78 6.21 4.58
N VAL A 42 7.21 5.50 3.54
CA VAL A 42 6.32 5.15 2.44
C VAL A 42 5.19 4.26 2.93
N ALA A 43 5.49 3.28 3.77
CA ALA A 43 4.48 2.39 4.33
C ALA A 43 3.47 3.16 5.16
N LYS A 44 3.94 4.12 5.94
CA LYS A 44 3.05 4.95 6.74
C LYS A 44 2.10 5.76 5.87
N ILE A 45 2.63 6.37 4.82
CA ILE A 45 1.82 7.15 3.89
C ILE A 45 0.78 6.25 3.21
N LEU A 46 1.19 5.07 2.77
CA LEU A 46 0.27 4.14 2.13
C LEU A 46 -0.78 3.62 3.11
N GLY A 47 -0.41 3.47 4.38
CA GLY A 47 -1.38 3.13 5.41
C GLY A 47 -2.42 4.23 5.59
N ASP A 48 -1.99 5.49 5.54
CA ASP A 48 -2.90 6.63 5.63
C ASP A 48 -3.84 6.70 4.43
N LYS A 49 -3.39 6.20 3.28
CA LYS A 49 -4.20 6.14 2.06
C LYS A 49 -5.07 4.89 1.97
N ALA A 50 -5.05 4.06 3.02
CA ALA A 50 -5.79 2.81 3.09
C ALA A 50 -5.33 1.76 2.07
N ILE A 51 -4.11 1.91 1.56
CA ILE A 51 -3.52 0.92 0.67
C ILE A 51 -3.03 -0.29 1.49
N PHE A 52 -2.47 -0.01 2.66
CA PHE A 52 -2.10 -1.05 3.62
C PHE A 52 -2.96 -0.93 4.86
N VAL A 53 -3.30 -2.08 5.41
CA VAL A 53 -3.97 -2.15 6.71
C VAL A 53 -2.89 -2.22 7.77
N ARG A 54 -2.99 -1.36 8.77
CA ARG A 54 -2.03 -1.29 9.86
C ARG A 54 -2.59 -1.99 11.09
N LYS A 55 -1.73 -2.73 11.76
CA LYS A 55 -2.08 -3.36 13.02
C LYS A 55 -0.94 -3.14 14.01
N LYS A 56 -1.28 -2.65 15.18
CA LYS A 56 -0.27 -2.44 16.21
C LYS A 56 0.10 -3.78 16.84
N ILE A 57 1.40 -4.03 16.91
CA ILE A 57 1.92 -5.25 17.53
C ILE A 57 2.96 -4.85 18.55
N ASP A 58 3.42 -5.82 19.33
CA ASP A 58 4.46 -5.56 20.32
C ASP A 58 5.72 -5.09 19.62
N GLY A 59 6.14 -3.89 19.98
CA GLY A 59 7.38 -3.33 19.46
C GLY A 59 7.28 -2.73 18.08
N GLY A 60 6.08 -2.53 17.53
CA GLY A 60 6.01 -1.91 16.22
C GLY A 60 4.65 -1.98 15.59
N MET A 61 4.67 -1.90 14.27
CA MET A 61 3.47 -1.86 13.47
C MET A 61 3.57 -2.91 12.37
N GLN A 62 2.51 -3.67 12.20
CA GLN A 62 2.42 -4.67 11.14
C GLN A 62 1.56 -4.12 10.01
N TYR A 63 2.00 -4.31 8.79
CA TYR A 63 1.29 -3.86 7.61
C TYR A 63 0.90 -5.05 6.74
N ALA A 64 -0.27 -4.98 6.16
CA ALA A 64 -0.73 -5.97 5.19
C ALA A 64 -1.44 -5.25 4.07
N LEU A 65 -1.29 -5.73 2.86
CA LEU A 65 -1.96 -5.11 1.72
C LEU A 65 -3.46 -5.23 1.88
N ASN A 66 -4.15 -4.12 1.68
CA ASN A 66 -5.61 -4.11 1.69
C ASN A 66 -6.10 -4.87 0.47
N ARG A 67 -6.68 -6.03 0.67
CA ARG A 67 -7.10 -6.89 -0.44
C ARG A 67 -8.35 -6.39 -1.15
N ARG A 68 -8.97 -5.35 -0.62
CA ARG A 68 -10.14 -4.73 -1.25
C ARG A 68 -9.78 -3.70 -2.28
N ILE A 69 -8.49 -3.33 -2.37
CA ILE A 69 -8.08 -2.33 -3.34
C ILE A 69 -8.04 -2.95 -4.73
N ARG A 70 -8.26 -2.10 -5.73
CA ARG A 70 -8.16 -2.48 -7.12
C ARG A 70 -7.29 -1.47 -7.84
N PHE A 71 -6.34 -1.98 -8.59
CA PHE A 71 -5.50 -1.11 -9.41
C PHE A 71 -6.30 -0.74 -10.66
N VAL A 72 -6.52 0.55 -10.82
CA VAL A 72 -7.22 1.05 -11.99
C VAL A 72 -6.19 1.21 -13.10
N LYS A 73 -6.21 0.30 -14.03
CA LYS A 73 -5.31 0.36 -15.15
C LYS A 73 -5.79 1.41 -16.13
N ASN A 74 -4.87 2.22 -16.58
CA ASN A 74 -5.18 3.21 -17.58
C ASN A 74 -5.17 2.54 -18.96
N VAL A 75 -6.17 1.71 -19.23
CA VAL A 75 -6.28 0.97 -20.48
C VAL A 75 -7.31 1.64 -21.35
N ARG A 76 -6.98 1.77 -22.55
CA ARG A 76 -7.87 2.26 -23.49
C ARG A 76 -8.48 1.22 -24.26
N LYS A 77 -9.14 0.85 -24.04
CA LYS A 77 -9.62 0.03 -24.61
C LYS A 77 -10.06 -0.22 -25.52
N LYS A 78 -9.71 -0.34 -25.52
CA LYS A 78 -9.92 -0.43 -26.10
C LYS A 78 -10.15 -0.77 -26.45
#